data_6cf4eaf9e3b27a146dc94d6e4efd26a2
#
_entry.id   6cf4eaf9e3b27a146dc94d6e4efd26a2
#
_cell.length_a   1.000
_cell.length_b   1.000
_cell.length_c   1.000
_cell.angle_alpha   90.00
_cell.angle_beta   90.00
_cell.angle_gamma   90.00
#
_symmetry.space_group_name_H-M   'P 1'
#
loop_
_entity.id
_entity.type
_entity.pdbx_description
1 polymer ?
#
loop_
_entity_poly.entity_id
_entity_poly.type
_entity_poly.pdbx_seq_one_letter_code
_entity_poly.pdbx_strand_id
1 'polypeptide(L)' 'MTPVRARELLIQQAEFDSFYNGNSAKLILSEVQKEHGQALVDRLIVECALDRVFNFVPGTRFEKGIAFPP' A
#
# COMPACT_ATOMS: atom_id res chain seq x y z
N MET A 1 -7.54 -6.00 9.33
CA MET A 1 -6.07 -6.27 9.27
C MET A 1 -5.35 -5.31 10.21
N THR A 2 -4.42 -5.81 11.01
CA THR A 2 -3.63 -4.95 11.89
C THR A 2 -2.56 -4.19 11.10
N PRO A 3 -2.10 -3.02 11.59
CA PRO A 3 -1.01 -2.31 10.93
C PRO A 3 0.26 -3.13 10.78
N VAL A 4 0.59 -3.94 11.79
CA VAL A 4 1.78 -4.82 11.74
C VAL A 4 1.64 -5.84 10.62
N ARG A 5 0.48 -6.46 10.51
CA ARG A 5 0.25 -7.46 9.46
C ARG A 5 0.26 -6.83 8.07
N ALA A 6 -0.34 -5.65 7.93
CA ALA A 6 -0.33 -4.92 6.67
C ALA A 6 1.10 -4.62 6.23
N ARG A 7 1.93 -4.16 7.16
CA ARG A 7 3.34 -3.85 6.88
C ARG A 7 4.10 -5.09 6.42
N GLU A 8 3.91 -6.22 7.10
CA GLU A 8 4.56 -7.47 6.71
C GLU A 8 4.18 -7.89 5.30
N LEU A 9 2.89 -7.83 4.97
CA LEU A 9 2.40 -8.22 3.66
C LEU A 9 2.92 -7.27 2.56
N LEU A 10 2.96 -5.98 2.84
CA LEU A 10 3.45 -5.00 1.88
C LEU A 10 4.95 -5.16 1.61
N ILE A 11 5.73 -5.46 2.65
CA ILE A 11 7.16 -5.75 2.48
C ILE A 11 7.34 -6.96 1.58
N GLN A 12 6.56 -8.02 1.77
CA GLN A 12 6.62 -9.19 0.91
C GLN A 12 6.31 -8.85 -0.55
N GLN A 13 5.30 -8.02 -0.79
CA GLN A 13 4.96 -7.61 -2.15
C GLN A 13 6.11 -6.82 -2.78
N ALA A 14 6.72 -5.93 -2.04
CA ALA A 14 7.84 -5.13 -2.52
C ALA A 14 9.05 -5.97 -2.86
N GLU A 15 9.32 -7.03 -2.07
CA GLU A 15 10.44 -7.93 -2.30
C GLU A 15 10.32 -8.72 -3.59
N PHE A 16 9.11 -9.12 -3.95
CA PHE A 16 8.89 -9.88 -5.18
C PHE A 16 9.00 -9.02 -6.43
N ASP A 17 8.77 -7.72 -6.30
CA ASP A 17 9.00 -6.74 -7.37
C ASP A 17 8.53 -7.23 -8.74
N SER A 18 7.23 -7.46 -8.89
CA SER A 18 6.67 -7.85 -10.18
C SER A 18 5.46 -6.98 -10.50
N PHE A 19 5.08 -6.99 -11.79
CA PHE A 19 3.92 -6.23 -12.26
C PHE A 19 2.65 -6.59 -11.51
N TYR A 20 2.51 -7.86 -11.16
CA TYR A 20 1.28 -8.35 -10.54
C TYR A 20 1.20 -7.98 -9.06
N ASN A 21 2.33 -7.79 -8.42
CA ASN A 21 2.38 -7.48 -7.00
C ASN A 21 1.84 -6.09 -6.69
N GLY A 22 1.89 -5.17 -7.64
CA GLY A 22 1.29 -3.87 -7.48
C GLY A 22 -0.22 -3.95 -7.24
N ASN A 23 -0.91 -4.86 -7.90
CA ASN A 23 -2.34 -5.05 -7.69
C ASN A 23 -2.64 -5.59 -6.30
N SER A 24 -1.85 -6.55 -5.81
CA SER A 24 -2.01 -7.06 -4.45
C SER A 24 -1.73 -5.98 -3.41
N ALA A 25 -0.70 -5.17 -3.63
CA ALA A 25 -0.40 -4.05 -2.74
C ALA A 25 -1.55 -3.05 -2.68
N LYS A 26 -2.19 -2.76 -3.81
CA LYS A 26 -3.35 -1.87 -3.86
C LYS A 26 -4.52 -2.41 -3.04
N LEU A 27 -4.75 -3.73 -3.10
CA LEU A 27 -5.81 -4.35 -2.30
C LEU A 27 -5.51 -4.26 -0.81
N ILE A 28 -4.28 -4.51 -0.42
CA ILE A 28 -3.86 -4.40 0.99
C ILE A 28 -4.02 -2.96 1.47
N LEU A 29 -3.56 -1.99 0.68
CA LEU A 29 -3.68 -0.58 1.04
C LEU A 29 -5.12 -0.10 1.07
N SER A 30 -5.99 -0.67 0.23
CA SER A 30 -7.42 -0.36 0.27
C SER A 30 -8.04 -0.79 1.60
N GLU A 31 -7.64 -1.95 2.11
CA GLU A 31 -8.12 -2.41 3.40
C GLU A 31 -7.60 -1.53 4.54
N VAL A 32 -6.32 -1.15 4.48
CA VAL A 32 -5.73 -0.23 5.45
C VAL A 32 -6.43 1.12 5.42
N GLN A 33 -6.70 1.64 4.23
CA GLN A 33 -7.39 2.91 4.05
C GLN A 33 -8.76 2.89 4.74
N LYS A 34 -9.50 1.82 4.54
CA LYS A 34 -10.84 1.67 5.08
C LYS A 34 -10.84 1.55 6.60
N GLU A 35 -9.89 0.79 7.15
CA GLU A 35 -9.86 0.49 8.58
C GLU A 35 -9.11 1.52 9.40
N HIS A 36 -8.05 2.12 8.85
CA HIS A 36 -7.12 2.95 9.62
C HIS A 36 -6.94 4.38 9.09
N GLY A 37 -7.31 4.64 7.83
CA GLY A 37 -7.27 5.99 7.27
C GLY A 37 -5.99 6.32 6.52
N GLN A 38 -5.97 7.54 5.98
CA GLN A 38 -4.94 8.01 5.06
C GLN A 38 -3.55 8.13 5.71
N ALA A 39 -3.50 8.55 6.97
CA ALA A 39 -2.21 8.74 7.65
C ALA A 39 -1.39 7.46 7.69
N LEU A 40 -2.03 6.33 7.99
CA LEU A 40 -1.34 5.05 8.02
C LEU A 40 -0.96 4.59 6.62
N VAL A 41 -1.82 4.80 5.64
CA VAL A 41 -1.51 4.49 4.24
C VAL A 41 -0.25 5.21 3.80
N ASP A 42 -0.17 6.52 4.05
CA ASP A 42 0.99 7.34 3.67
C ASP A 42 2.26 6.84 4.34
N ARG A 43 2.16 6.49 5.60
CA ARG A 43 3.30 5.98 6.38
C ARG A 43 3.81 4.66 5.81
N LEU A 44 2.90 3.74 5.48
CA LEU A 44 3.27 2.45 4.91
C LEU A 44 3.88 2.59 3.52
N ILE A 45 3.41 3.53 2.72
CA ILE A 45 4.01 3.81 1.42
C ILE A 45 5.49 4.13 1.58
N VAL A 46 5.81 5.01 2.52
CA VAL A 46 7.19 5.43 2.76
C VAL A 46 8.02 4.33 3.42
N GLU A 47 7.49 3.73 4.49
CA GLU A 47 8.23 2.72 5.27
C GLU A 47 8.54 1.47 4.47
N CYS A 48 7.64 1.06 3.59
CA CYS A 48 7.82 -0.14 2.78
C CYS A 48 8.39 0.16 1.40
N ALA A 49 8.81 1.40 1.16
CA ALA A 49 9.39 1.86 -0.10
C ALA A 49 8.47 1.62 -1.31
N LEU A 50 7.17 1.69 -1.11
CA LEU A 50 6.20 1.46 -2.17
C LEU A 50 6.19 2.60 -3.20
N ASP A 51 6.68 3.77 -2.81
CA ASP A 51 6.88 4.89 -3.71
C ASP A 51 7.95 4.58 -4.76
N ARG A 52 8.94 3.78 -4.40
CA ARG A 52 10.00 3.37 -5.33
C ARG A 52 9.62 2.13 -6.13
N VAL A 53 9.01 1.15 -5.47
CA VAL A 53 8.74 -0.15 -6.11
C VAL A 53 7.53 -0.07 -7.03
N PHE A 54 6.47 0.61 -6.60
CA PHE A 54 5.20 0.67 -7.33
C PHE A 54 4.79 2.08 -7.76
N ASN A 55 5.63 3.08 -7.47
CA ASN A 55 5.35 4.50 -7.75
C ASN A 55 4.10 5.03 -7.04
N PHE A 56 3.77 4.48 -5.89
CA PHE A 56 2.68 5.02 -5.07
C PHE A 56 3.18 6.24 -4.32
N VAL A 57 2.54 7.38 -4.53
CA VAL A 57 2.94 8.61 -3.83
C VAL A 57 2.11 8.77 -2.56
N PRO A 58 2.71 9.31 -1.47
CA PRO A 58 1.93 9.65 -0.27
C PRO A 58 0.79 10.59 -0.64
N GLY A 59 -0.36 10.40 0.00
CA GLY A 59 -1.57 11.12 -0.36
C GLY A 59 -2.48 10.34 -1.31
N THR A 60 -1.98 9.27 -1.92
CA THR A 60 -2.80 8.41 -2.76
C THR A 60 -3.86 7.71 -1.90
N ARG A 61 -5.11 7.78 -2.33
CA ARG A 61 -6.22 7.09 -1.69
C ARG A 61 -6.46 5.77 -2.41
N PHE A 62 -6.66 4.72 -1.64
CA PHE A 62 -6.91 3.39 -2.19
C PHE A 62 -8.31 2.93 -1.84
N GLU A 63 -9.05 2.46 -2.84
CA GLU A 63 -10.41 1.98 -2.67
C GLU A 63 -10.64 0.80 -3.59
N LYS A 64 -11.06 -0.33 -3.02
CA LYS A 64 -11.40 -1.53 -3.79
C LYS A 64 -10.30 -1.94 -4.77
N GLY A 65 -9.07 -1.81 -4.36
CA GLY A 65 -7.92 -2.19 -5.17
C GLY A 65 -7.54 -1.18 -6.24
N ILE A 66 -8.10 0.04 -6.19
CA ILE A 66 -7.81 1.11 -7.15
C ILE A 66 -7.10 2.25 -6.43
N ALA A 67 -6.05 2.78 -7.07
CA ALA A 67 -5.30 3.91 -6.54
C ALA A 67 -5.84 5.21 -7.13
N PHE A 68 -6.12 6.17 -6.26
CA PHE A 68 -6.56 7.51 -6.65
C PHE A 68 -5.48 8.49 -6.21
N PRO A 69 -4.59 8.94 -7.12
CA PRO A 69 -3.51 9.87 -6.77
C PRO A 69 -4.05 11.20 -6.27
N PRO A 70 -3.27 11.91 -5.45
CA PRO A 70 -3.71 13.20 -4.93
C PRO A 70 -3.85 14.27 -6.02
#